data_0d0789d2a832a65e7d6dbd74e2df193f
#
_entry.id   0d0789d2a832a65e7d6dbd74e2df193f
#
_cell.length_a   1.000
_cell.length_b   1.000
_cell.length_c   1.000
_cell.angle_alpha   90.00
_cell.angle_beta   90.00
_cell.angle_gamma   90.00
#
_symmetry.space_group_name_H-M   'P 1'
#
loop_
_entity.id
_entity.type
_entity.pdbx_description
1 polymer ?
#
loop_
_entity_poly.entity_id
_entity_poly.type
_entity_poly.pdbx_seq_one_letter_code
_entity_poly.pdbx_strand_id
1 'polypeptide(L)'
;SSGAADVVEQMGAKTDLSPEQVARTIKETGIGFMFAPNHHSAMRYVAPVRRSLGFRSIFNILGPLTNPAGAPNQLLGVFHKDLCGILSRVLQQLGSQHVLVVCGSDGLDEITLTGETYVAELKDGTIREYTISPEQFGLPLRRNLDEIKVADSRESLSMMNAVLAGETGAARDIVLLNAA
;
A
#
# COMPACT_ATOMS: atom_id res chain seq x y z
N SER A 1 6.23 -14.81 1.85
CA SER A 1 5.75 -13.66 1.06
C SER A 1 6.94 -12.86 0.57
N SER A 2 6.97 -12.52 -0.70
CA SER A 2 7.97 -11.63 -1.27
C SER A 2 7.61 -10.18 -0.94
N GLY A 3 8.61 -9.37 -0.53
CA GLY A 3 8.39 -7.95 -0.34
C GLY A 3 8.33 -7.21 -1.69
N ALA A 4 7.68 -6.05 -1.72
CA ALA A 4 7.62 -5.23 -2.93
C ALA A 4 9.00 -4.87 -3.48
N ALA A 5 9.99 -4.63 -2.60
CA ALA A 5 11.36 -4.33 -2.99
C ALA A 5 12.00 -5.48 -3.78
N ASP A 6 11.79 -6.74 -3.33
CA ASP A 6 12.36 -7.92 -3.99
C ASP A 6 11.85 -8.07 -5.44
N VAL A 7 10.58 -7.74 -5.66
CA VAL A 7 9.97 -7.79 -7.00
C VAL A 7 10.47 -6.65 -7.88
N VAL A 8 10.55 -5.43 -7.34
CA VAL A 8 11.06 -4.25 -8.05
C VAL A 8 12.51 -4.44 -8.48
N GLU A 9 13.36 -5.04 -7.65
CA GLU A 9 14.73 -5.40 -8.00
C GLU A 9 14.78 -6.46 -9.11
N GLN A 10 13.91 -7.46 -9.07
CA GLN A 10 13.83 -8.46 -10.15
C GLN A 10 13.32 -7.89 -11.47
N MET A 11 12.54 -6.81 -11.44
CA MET A 11 12.20 -6.03 -12.64
C MET A 11 13.38 -5.26 -13.22
N GLY A 12 14.53 -5.25 -12.54
CA GLY A 12 15.73 -4.53 -12.94
C GLY A 12 15.79 -3.08 -12.47
N ALA A 13 14.84 -2.63 -11.64
CA ALA A 13 14.91 -1.30 -11.06
C ALA A 13 15.84 -1.28 -9.84
N LYS A 14 16.51 -0.13 -9.63
CA LYS A 14 17.36 0.08 -8.47
C LYS A 14 16.52 0.52 -7.27
N THR A 15 16.69 -0.14 -6.13
CA THR A 15 16.04 0.19 -4.87
C THR A 15 16.94 0.98 -3.91
N ASP A 16 18.24 1.05 -4.18
CA ASP A 16 19.25 1.71 -3.36
C ASP A 16 19.49 3.20 -3.72
N LEU A 17 18.47 3.84 -4.33
CA LEU A 17 18.53 5.25 -4.73
C LEU A 17 18.54 6.19 -3.52
N SER A 18 19.32 7.28 -3.63
CA SER A 18 19.24 8.39 -2.67
C SER A 18 17.92 9.17 -2.80
N PRO A 19 17.53 9.98 -1.79
CA PRO A 19 16.34 10.83 -1.88
C PRO A 19 16.33 11.74 -3.12
N GLU A 20 17.48 12.32 -3.48
CA GLU A 20 17.62 13.19 -4.65
C GLU A 20 17.44 12.42 -5.96
N GLN A 21 17.97 11.18 -6.02
CA GLN A 21 17.78 10.32 -7.19
C GLN A 21 16.32 9.89 -7.34
N VAL A 22 15.64 9.55 -6.24
CA VAL A 22 14.20 9.24 -6.27
C VAL A 22 13.39 10.45 -6.73
N ALA A 23 13.67 11.65 -6.18
CA ALA A 23 13.00 12.88 -6.59
C ALA A 23 13.19 13.15 -8.10
N ARG A 24 14.39 12.91 -8.62
CA ARG A 24 14.68 13.01 -10.05
C ARG A 24 13.88 11.98 -10.86
N THR A 25 13.84 10.73 -10.42
CA THR A 25 13.06 9.67 -11.07
C THR A 25 11.59 10.04 -11.17
N ILE A 26 10.98 10.49 -10.06
CA ILE A 26 9.59 10.95 -10.05
C ILE A 26 9.37 12.09 -11.05
N LYS A 27 10.29 13.06 -11.10
CA LYS A 27 10.20 14.20 -12.03
C LYS A 27 10.31 13.79 -13.51
N GLU A 28 11.16 12.82 -13.81
CA GLU A 28 11.44 12.39 -15.19
C GLU A 28 10.44 11.35 -15.71
N THR A 29 9.96 10.45 -14.84
CA THR A 29 9.12 9.29 -15.24
C THR A 29 7.71 9.31 -14.66
N GLY A 30 7.44 10.19 -13.69
CA GLY A 30 6.16 10.24 -12.98
C GLY A 30 6.03 9.23 -11.83
N ILE A 31 6.99 8.31 -11.66
CA ILE A 31 6.97 7.29 -10.61
C ILE A 31 8.32 7.19 -9.92
N GLY A 32 8.33 6.81 -8.63
CA GLY A 32 9.55 6.55 -7.87
C GLY A 32 9.31 5.51 -6.79
N PHE A 33 10.32 4.70 -6.52
CA PHE A 33 10.31 3.71 -5.45
C PHE A 33 11.19 4.18 -4.30
N MET A 34 10.59 4.40 -3.13
CA MET A 34 11.28 4.78 -1.91
C MET A 34 11.46 3.58 -1.00
N PHE A 35 12.64 2.98 -1.03
CA PHE A 35 12.96 1.87 -0.14
C PHE A 35 13.10 2.38 1.30
N ALA A 36 12.18 2.00 2.16
CA ALA A 36 12.04 2.54 3.52
C ALA A 36 13.35 2.58 4.34
N PRO A 37 14.26 1.57 4.30
CA PRO A 37 15.53 1.63 5.02
C PRO A 37 16.43 2.80 4.62
N ASN A 38 16.36 3.25 3.38
CA ASN A 38 17.19 4.34 2.86
C ASN A 38 16.60 5.72 3.16
N HIS A 39 15.29 5.80 3.38
CA HIS A 39 14.55 7.05 3.54
C HIS A 39 14.13 7.34 4.98
N HIS A 40 14.20 6.35 5.88
CA HIS A 40 13.89 6.48 7.31
C HIS A 40 15.12 6.17 8.16
N SER A 41 16.10 7.07 8.18
CA SER A 41 17.38 6.86 8.88
C SER A 41 17.22 6.50 10.37
N ALA A 42 16.22 7.04 11.05
CA ALA A 42 15.90 6.72 12.44
C ALA A 42 15.41 5.27 12.63
N MET A 43 14.76 4.69 11.62
CA MET A 43 14.22 3.34 11.71
C MET A 43 15.31 2.25 11.77
N ARG A 44 16.53 2.52 11.33
CA ARG A 44 17.65 1.57 11.45
C ARG A 44 17.99 1.24 12.91
N TYR A 45 17.78 2.17 13.83
CA TYR A 45 18.00 1.95 15.26
C TYR A 45 16.89 1.13 15.89
N VAL A 46 15.69 1.20 15.36
CA VAL A 46 14.50 0.49 15.85
C VAL A 46 14.36 -0.90 15.21
N ALA A 47 14.90 -1.12 14.02
CA ALA A 47 14.76 -2.35 13.27
C ALA A 47 15.22 -3.63 14.02
N PRO A 48 16.32 -3.64 14.79
CA PRO A 48 16.70 -4.80 15.59
C PRO A 48 15.68 -5.11 16.70
N VAL A 49 15.20 -4.07 17.40
CA VAL A 49 14.18 -4.21 18.46
C VAL A 49 12.87 -4.72 17.87
N ARG A 50 12.43 -4.14 16.75
CA ARG A 50 11.21 -4.56 16.06
C ARG A 50 11.27 -6.05 15.64
N ARG A 51 12.41 -6.52 15.17
CA ARG A 51 12.62 -7.94 14.82
C ARG A 51 12.55 -8.85 16.05
N SER A 52 13.12 -8.42 17.20
CA SER A 52 13.11 -9.21 18.42
C SER A 52 11.72 -9.30 19.07
N LEU A 53 10.85 -8.30 18.87
CA LEU A 53 9.51 -8.29 19.43
C LEU A 53 8.59 -9.36 18.80
N GLY A 54 8.73 -9.64 17.51
CA GLY A 54 7.95 -10.69 16.82
C GLY A 54 6.44 -10.42 16.71
N PHE A 55 5.95 -9.27 17.16
CA PHE A 55 4.53 -8.89 17.09
C PHE A 55 4.36 -7.51 16.45
N ARG A 56 3.13 -7.22 15.99
CA ARG A 56 2.77 -5.91 15.43
C ARG A 56 2.77 -4.85 16.53
N SER A 57 3.42 -3.73 16.26
CA SER A 57 3.55 -2.60 17.19
C SER A 57 3.25 -1.29 16.47
N ILE A 58 3.31 -0.18 17.18
CA ILE A 58 3.13 1.17 16.59
C ILE A 58 4.06 1.41 15.39
N PHE A 59 5.24 0.81 15.35
CA PHE A 59 6.17 0.91 14.23
C PHE A 59 5.64 0.32 12.92
N ASN A 60 4.57 -0.46 12.94
CA ASN A 60 3.92 -0.97 11.74
C ASN A 60 3.02 0.08 11.07
N ILE A 61 2.60 1.10 11.82
CA ILE A 61 1.71 2.15 11.34
C ILE A 61 2.40 3.53 11.19
N LEU A 62 3.60 3.70 11.77
CA LEU A 62 4.32 4.99 11.67
C LEU A 62 4.91 5.25 10.28
N GLY A 63 5.34 4.19 9.56
CA GLY A 63 5.97 4.34 8.25
C GLY A 63 5.12 5.14 7.26
N PRO A 64 3.87 4.76 7.01
CA PRO A 64 2.98 5.48 6.11
C PRO A 64 2.67 6.92 6.54
N LEU A 65 2.72 7.21 7.86
CA LEU A 65 2.48 8.54 8.40
C LEU A 65 3.65 9.51 8.23
N THR A 66 4.82 8.99 7.89
CA THR A 66 6.08 9.75 7.80
C THR A 66 6.67 9.67 6.39
N ASN A 67 5.82 9.72 5.35
CA ASN A 67 6.27 9.69 3.96
C ASN A 67 7.22 10.87 3.68
N PRO A 68 8.51 10.61 3.36
CA PRO A 68 9.49 11.66 3.17
C PRO A 68 9.25 12.53 1.92
N ALA A 69 8.42 12.07 0.99
CA ALA A 69 7.99 12.87 -0.15
C ALA A 69 6.91 13.91 0.19
N GLY A 70 6.34 13.86 1.41
CA GLY A 70 5.27 14.77 1.80
C GLY A 70 4.04 14.72 0.89
N ALA A 71 3.74 13.53 0.34
CA ALA A 71 2.63 13.36 -0.60
C ALA A 71 1.31 13.82 0.02
N PRO A 72 0.59 14.77 -0.61
CA PRO A 72 -0.67 15.29 -0.06
C PRO A 72 -1.83 14.31 -0.20
N ASN A 73 -1.72 13.37 -1.12
CA ASN A 73 -2.73 12.36 -1.42
C ASN A 73 -2.15 10.96 -1.17
N GLN A 74 -2.95 10.07 -0.59
CA GLN A 74 -2.45 8.76 -0.18
C GLN A 74 -3.57 7.72 -0.11
N LEU A 75 -3.31 6.51 -0.60
CA LEU A 75 -4.03 5.31 -0.22
C LEU A 75 -3.20 4.58 0.84
N LEU A 76 -3.80 4.30 1.99
CA LEU A 76 -3.15 3.65 3.13
C LEU A 76 -3.94 2.42 3.55
N GLY A 77 -3.36 1.25 3.39
CA GLY A 77 -3.92 0.01 3.91
C GLY A 77 -3.56 -0.24 5.37
N VAL A 78 -4.52 -0.71 6.14
CA VAL A 78 -4.36 -1.06 7.55
C VAL A 78 -4.92 -2.45 7.84
N PHE A 79 -4.37 -3.11 8.84
CA PHE A 79 -4.71 -4.48 9.20
C PHE A 79 -5.92 -4.61 10.14
N HIS A 80 -6.54 -3.52 10.55
CA HIS A 80 -7.72 -3.51 11.43
C HIS A 80 -8.59 -2.30 11.15
N LYS A 81 -9.90 -2.50 11.03
CA LYS A 81 -10.86 -1.46 10.67
C LYS A 81 -10.86 -0.24 11.61
N ASP A 82 -10.65 -0.46 12.91
CA ASP A 82 -10.64 0.63 13.89
C ASP A 82 -9.50 1.62 13.66
N LEU A 83 -8.46 1.22 12.93
CA LEU A 83 -7.36 2.10 12.54
C LEU A 83 -7.74 3.07 11.43
N CYS A 84 -8.76 2.77 10.61
CA CYS A 84 -9.12 3.58 9.46
C CYS A 84 -9.41 5.03 9.87
N GLY A 85 -10.39 5.24 10.74
CA GLY A 85 -10.74 6.58 11.21
C GLY A 85 -9.67 7.24 12.07
N ILE A 86 -8.90 6.46 12.86
CA ILE A 86 -7.81 7.00 13.69
C ILE A 86 -6.72 7.58 12.79
N LEU A 87 -6.21 6.82 11.82
CA LEU A 87 -5.10 7.25 10.97
C LEU A 87 -5.52 8.33 9.98
N SER A 88 -6.78 8.32 9.51
CA SER A 88 -7.31 9.42 8.70
C SER A 88 -7.26 10.75 9.46
N ARG A 89 -7.63 10.78 10.75
CA ARG A 89 -7.51 11.97 11.61
C ARG A 89 -6.06 12.39 11.85
N VAL A 90 -5.16 11.43 12.03
CA VAL A 90 -3.72 11.73 12.18
C VAL A 90 -3.17 12.37 10.90
N LEU A 91 -3.49 11.79 9.73
CA LEU A 91 -3.04 12.33 8.44
C LEU A 91 -3.64 13.72 8.15
N GLN A 92 -4.89 13.97 8.57
CA GLN A 92 -5.47 15.31 8.53
C GLN A 92 -4.64 16.32 9.35
N GLN A 93 -4.26 15.95 10.58
CA GLN A 93 -3.42 16.82 11.42
C GLN A 93 -2.01 17.02 10.86
N LEU A 94 -1.49 16.04 10.10
CA LEU A 94 -0.21 16.13 9.41
C LEU A 94 -0.30 16.93 8.09
N GLY A 95 -1.48 17.42 7.71
CA GLY A 95 -1.67 18.30 6.56
C GLY A 95 -1.94 17.58 5.24
N SER A 96 -2.28 16.29 5.28
CA SER A 96 -2.73 15.57 4.08
C SER A 96 -4.04 16.15 3.55
N GLN A 97 -4.25 16.08 2.22
CA GLN A 97 -5.39 16.71 1.55
C GLN A 97 -6.47 15.69 1.16
N HIS A 98 -6.08 14.60 0.52
CA HIS A 98 -6.99 13.52 0.14
C HIS A 98 -6.37 12.17 0.48
N VAL A 99 -6.96 11.47 1.43
CA VAL A 99 -6.46 10.18 1.91
C VAL A 99 -7.61 9.19 1.99
N LEU A 100 -7.37 7.98 1.52
CA LEU A 100 -8.21 6.83 1.81
C LEU A 100 -7.43 5.88 2.74
N VAL A 101 -7.93 5.68 3.95
CA VAL A 101 -7.42 4.63 4.85
C VAL A 101 -8.37 3.46 4.76
N VAL A 102 -7.86 2.29 4.34
CA VAL A 102 -8.69 1.15 3.96
C VAL A 102 -8.34 -0.12 4.73
N CYS A 103 -9.33 -0.98 4.93
CA CYS A 103 -9.18 -2.30 5.53
C CYS A 103 -10.21 -3.26 4.95
N GLY A 104 -9.77 -4.32 4.29
CA GLY A 104 -10.66 -5.37 3.82
C GLY A 104 -11.35 -6.12 4.96
N SER A 105 -12.60 -6.54 4.77
CA SER A 105 -13.33 -7.33 5.75
C SER A 105 -12.70 -8.70 6.03
N ASP A 106 -11.87 -9.18 5.12
CA ASP A 106 -11.03 -10.38 5.22
C ASP A 106 -9.70 -10.14 5.96
N GLY A 107 -9.44 -8.90 6.42
CA GLY A 107 -8.23 -8.50 7.11
C GLY A 107 -7.08 -8.09 6.19
N LEU A 108 -7.34 -7.98 4.87
CA LEU A 108 -6.37 -7.46 3.91
C LEU A 108 -6.16 -5.96 4.16
N ASP A 109 -4.90 -5.53 4.14
CA ASP A 109 -4.50 -4.13 4.21
C ASP A 109 -4.53 -3.43 2.84
N GLU A 110 -5.59 -3.71 2.08
CA GLU A 110 -5.87 -3.23 0.72
C GLU A 110 -7.39 -3.17 0.51
N ILE A 111 -7.85 -2.59 -0.61
CA ILE A 111 -9.22 -2.77 -1.08
C ILE A 111 -9.35 -4.19 -1.59
N THR A 112 -10.20 -5.00 -0.92
CA THR A 112 -10.30 -6.43 -1.20
C THR A 112 -11.27 -6.77 -2.33
N LEU A 113 -11.08 -7.95 -2.93
CA LEU A 113 -12.02 -8.55 -3.89
C LEU A 113 -13.00 -9.54 -3.25
N THR A 114 -12.83 -9.87 -1.95
CA THR A 114 -13.59 -10.97 -1.32
C THR A 114 -14.75 -10.53 -0.45
N GLY A 115 -14.96 -9.22 -0.34
CA GLY A 115 -16.02 -8.68 0.50
C GLY A 115 -16.01 -7.16 0.53
N GLU A 116 -16.62 -6.62 1.57
CA GLU A 116 -16.58 -5.18 1.81
C GLU A 116 -15.18 -4.74 2.25
N THR A 117 -14.85 -3.50 1.93
CA THR A 117 -13.69 -2.79 2.46
C THR A 117 -14.17 -1.60 3.26
N TYR A 118 -13.70 -1.48 4.50
CA TYR A 118 -13.90 -0.29 5.33
C TYR A 118 -13.00 0.82 4.84
N VAL A 119 -13.57 2.03 4.70
CA VAL A 119 -12.87 3.22 4.21
C VAL A 119 -13.09 4.36 5.18
N ALA A 120 -12.00 5.04 5.56
CA ALA A 120 -12.05 6.38 6.14
C ALA A 120 -11.39 7.34 5.17
N GLU A 121 -12.21 8.14 4.48
CA GLU A 121 -11.77 9.10 3.48
C GLU A 121 -11.63 10.49 4.12
N LEU A 122 -10.42 11.05 4.08
CA LEU A 122 -10.18 12.46 4.26
C LEU A 122 -10.23 13.14 2.90
N LYS A 123 -11.11 14.11 2.74
CA LYS A 123 -11.19 14.95 1.54
C LYS A 123 -11.72 16.33 1.90
N ASP A 124 -11.10 17.36 1.37
CA ASP A 124 -11.50 18.76 1.60
C ASP A 124 -11.67 19.10 3.09
N GLY A 125 -10.76 18.60 3.94
CA GLY A 125 -10.77 18.79 5.39
C GLY A 125 -11.86 18.02 6.13
N THR A 126 -12.65 17.19 5.46
CA THR A 126 -13.71 16.38 6.06
C THR A 126 -13.36 14.90 6.03
N ILE A 127 -13.64 14.20 7.13
CA ILE A 127 -13.48 12.74 7.19
C ILE A 127 -14.84 12.08 7.10
N ARG A 128 -14.99 11.11 6.19
CA ARG A 128 -16.16 10.26 6.03
C ARG A 128 -15.76 8.80 6.18
N GLU A 129 -16.56 8.03 6.91
CA GLU A 129 -16.36 6.60 7.08
C GLU A 129 -17.52 5.86 6.40
N TYR A 130 -17.19 4.88 5.55
CA TYR A 130 -18.15 4.12 4.76
C TYR A 130 -17.55 2.75 4.36
N THR A 131 -18.35 1.92 3.69
CA THR A 131 -17.87 0.67 3.07
C THR A 131 -18.04 0.74 1.56
N ILE A 132 -17.15 0.03 0.87
CA ILE A 132 -17.23 -0.21 -0.57
C ILE A 132 -17.13 -1.71 -0.84
N SER A 133 -17.65 -2.14 -2.00
CA SER A 133 -17.51 -3.52 -2.49
C SER A 133 -17.04 -3.54 -3.95
N PRO A 134 -16.39 -4.61 -4.41
CA PRO A 134 -15.93 -4.73 -5.79
C PRO A 134 -17.03 -4.53 -6.83
N GLU A 135 -18.23 -4.98 -6.52
CA GLU A 135 -19.41 -4.94 -7.40
C GLU A 135 -19.82 -3.49 -7.75
N GLN A 136 -19.58 -2.53 -6.85
CA GLN A 136 -19.83 -1.10 -7.10
C GLN A 136 -18.97 -0.54 -8.23
N PHE A 137 -17.85 -1.23 -8.53
CA PHE A 137 -16.90 -0.88 -9.59
C PHE A 137 -16.99 -1.83 -10.79
N GLY A 138 -18.04 -2.67 -10.86
CA GLY A 138 -18.24 -3.62 -11.94
C GLY A 138 -17.31 -4.82 -11.90
N LEU A 139 -16.68 -5.10 -10.77
CA LEU A 139 -15.81 -6.25 -10.58
C LEU A 139 -16.54 -7.36 -9.83
N PRO A 140 -16.28 -8.64 -10.16
CA PRO A 140 -16.94 -9.74 -9.49
C PRO A 140 -16.41 -9.95 -8.07
N LEU A 141 -17.31 -10.24 -7.14
CA LEU A 141 -16.93 -10.70 -5.81
C LEU A 141 -16.23 -12.06 -5.93
N ARG A 142 -15.04 -12.17 -5.35
CA ARG A 142 -14.25 -13.41 -5.35
C ARG A 142 -14.51 -14.19 -4.06
N ARG A 143 -14.45 -15.51 -4.15
CA ARG A 143 -14.63 -16.39 -2.98
C ARG A 143 -13.46 -16.33 -2.00
N ASN A 144 -12.27 -16.17 -2.52
CA ASN A 144 -11.01 -16.05 -1.77
C ASN A 144 -9.94 -15.37 -2.63
N LEU A 145 -8.76 -15.15 -2.08
CA LEU A 145 -7.61 -14.57 -2.76
C LEU A 145 -6.56 -15.61 -3.20
N ASP A 146 -6.93 -16.89 -3.34
CA ASP A 146 -5.96 -17.93 -3.67
C ASP A 146 -5.32 -17.73 -5.05
N GLU A 147 -6.06 -17.14 -5.99
CA GLU A 147 -5.58 -16.83 -7.35
C GLU A 147 -4.44 -15.77 -7.37
N ILE A 148 -4.28 -14.99 -6.31
CA ILE A 148 -3.23 -13.95 -6.22
C ILE A 148 -2.13 -14.30 -5.22
N LYS A 149 -2.21 -15.47 -4.60
CA LYS A 149 -1.15 -15.96 -3.73
C LYS A 149 0.04 -16.43 -4.57
N VAL A 150 1.21 -16.06 -4.16
CA VAL A 150 2.47 -16.43 -4.80
C VAL A 150 3.42 -17.06 -3.78
N ALA A 151 4.22 -18.03 -4.20
CA ALA A 151 5.17 -18.71 -3.33
C ALA A 151 6.45 -17.89 -3.13
N ASP A 152 6.90 -17.20 -4.19
CA ASP A 152 8.14 -16.45 -4.18
C ASP A 152 8.09 -15.18 -5.04
N SER A 153 9.20 -14.44 -5.09
CA SER A 153 9.32 -13.21 -5.86
C SER A 153 9.32 -13.42 -7.38
N ARG A 154 9.62 -14.60 -7.88
CA ARG A 154 9.60 -14.90 -9.33
C ARG A 154 8.16 -15.07 -9.80
N GLU A 155 7.35 -15.81 -9.04
CA GLU A 155 5.92 -15.91 -9.31
C GLU A 155 5.25 -14.54 -9.21
N SER A 156 5.63 -13.74 -8.20
CA SER A 156 5.13 -12.36 -8.05
C SER A 156 5.50 -11.50 -9.27
N LEU A 157 6.74 -11.57 -9.76
CA LEU A 157 7.16 -10.87 -10.97
C LEU A 157 6.38 -11.34 -12.21
N SER A 158 6.18 -12.65 -12.36
CA SER A 158 5.39 -13.20 -13.48
C SER A 158 3.97 -12.68 -13.46
N MET A 159 3.32 -12.69 -12.29
CA MET A 159 1.97 -12.15 -12.10
C MET A 159 1.92 -10.64 -12.39
N MET A 160 2.88 -9.88 -11.92
CA MET A 160 2.96 -8.43 -12.20
C MET A 160 3.10 -8.16 -13.69
N ASN A 161 3.95 -8.90 -14.41
CA ASN A 161 4.11 -8.77 -15.85
C ASN A 161 2.81 -9.09 -16.61
N ALA A 162 2.08 -10.11 -16.18
CA ALA A 162 0.77 -10.45 -16.74
C ALA A 162 -0.24 -9.31 -16.54
N VAL A 163 -0.29 -8.71 -15.35
CA VAL A 163 -1.15 -7.55 -15.06
C VAL A 163 -0.77 -6.36 -15.94
N LEU A 164 0.53 -6.05 -16.07
CA LEU A 164 1.00 -4.96 -16.91
C LEU A 164 0.76 -5.20 -18.40
N ALA A 165 0.75 -6.47 -18.85
CA ALA A 165 0.36 -6.87 -20.20
C ALA A 165 -1.16 -6.79 -20.43
N GLY A 166 -1.97 -6.51 -19.40
CA GLY A 166 -3.42 -6.37 -19.49
C GLY A 166 -4.18 -7.68 -19.36
N GLU A 167 -3.54 -8.76 -18.93
CA GLU A 167 -4.22 -10.04 -18.70
C GLU A 167 -5.34 -9.87 -17.66
N THR A 168 -6.51 -10.43 -17.97
CA THR A 168 -7.68 -10.38 -17.07
C THR A 168 -7.57 -11.41 -15.96
N GLY A 169 -8.11 -11.09 -14.78
CA GLY A 169 -8.10 -11.98 -13.61
C GLY A 169 -8.03 -11.25 -12.30
N ALA A 170 -8.04 -12.00 -11.20
CA ALA A 170 -8.07 -11.44 -9.85
C ALA A 170 -6.89 -10.49 -9.56
N ALA A 171 -5.69 -10.81 -10.05
CA ALA A 171 -4.51 -9.97 -9.87
C ALA A 171 -4.66 -8.58 -10.54
N ARG A 172 -5.22 -8.54 -11.76
CA ARG A 172 -5.51 -7.27 -12.42
C ARG A 172 -6.63 -6.51 -11.73
N ASP A 173 -7.69 -7.21 -11.32
CA ASP A 173 -8.86 -6.60 -10.69
C ASP A 173 -8.47 -5.89 -9.38
N ILE A 174 -7.67 -6.54 -8.51
CA ILE A 174 -7.23 -5.95 -7.25
C ILE A 174 -6.28 -4.76 -7.48
N VAL A 175 -5.41 -4.83 -8.48
CA VAL A 175 -4.52 -3.71 -8.83
C VAL A 175 -5.35 -2.52 -9.32
N LEU A 176 -6.36 -2.74 -10.17
CA LEU A 176 -7.24 -1.66 -10.64
C LEU A 176 -7.98 -0.98 -9.47
N LEU A 177 -8.51 -1.76 -8.52
CA LEU A 177 -9.21 -1.22 -7.36
C LEU A 177 -8.30 -0.34 -6.46
N ASN A 178 -7.03 -0.72 -6.33
CA ASN A 178 -6.11 -0.05 -5.42
C ASN A 178 -5.28 1.06 -6.10
N ALA A 179 -5.24 1.11 -7.44
CA ALA A 179 -4.47 2.09 -8.20
C ALA A 179 -5.32 3.22 -8.82
N ALA A 180 -6.66 3.04 -8.92
CA ALA A 180 -7.58 4.03 -9.46
C ALA A 180 -8.00 5.02 -8.38
#